data_36733ce0545db4830887ee35b1a96449
#
_entry.id   36733ce0545db4830887ee35b1a96449
#
_cell.length_a   1.000
_cell.length_b   1.000
_cell.length_c   1.000
_cell.angle_alpha   90.00
_cell.angle_beta   90.00
_cell.angle_gamma   90.00
#
_symmetry.space_group_name_H-M   'P 1'
#
loop_
_entity.id
_entity.type
_entity.pdbx_description
1 polymer ?
#
loop_
_entity_poly.entity_id
_entity_poly.type
_entity_poly.pdbx_seq_one_letter_code
_entity_poly.pdbx_strand_id
1 'polypeptide(L)'
;MPPPIKVYEAIGAIGDGRVRSTDDARNAWEVVSSDSAKKYRVEISADGREISSNDNASYWQGYLGYPAIAVLIARGALHASPEATRMLAGIPWKELNRRFKNDYERTAAEVARIVAERGGDFDAIRAEAASILEALAALAPLQGARRRPPREGSASRT
;
A
#
# COMPACT_ATOMS: atom_id res chain seq x y z
N MET A 1 3.66 -12.13 7.47
CA MET A 1 3.56 -11.70 6.05
C MET A 1 2.25 -10.95 5.86
N PRO A 2 2.25 -9.81 5.15
CA PRO A 2 1.02 -9.08 4.90
C PRO A 2 0.04 -9.89 4.04
N PRO A 3 -1.28 -9.71 4.22
CA PRO A 3 -2.24 -10.33 3.31
C PRO A 3 -2.21 -9.68 1.92
N PRO A 4 -2.59 -10.40 0.85
CA PRO A 4 -2.52 -9.88 -0.53
C PRO A 4 -3.23 -8.55 -0.74
N ILE A 5 -4.31 -8.28 0.00
CA ILE A 5 -5.05 -7.02 -0.10
C ILE A 5 -4.14 -5.80 0.10
N LYS A 6 -3.13 -5.91 0.95
CA LYS A 6 -2.20 -4.81 1.22
C LYS A 6 -1.34 -4.49 -0.01
N VAL A 7 -1.07 -5.48 -0.84
CA VAL A 7 -0.36 -5.28 -2.12
C VAL A 7 -1.29 -4.59 -3.12
N TYR A 8 -2.55 -5.01 -3.22
CA TYR A 8 -3.51 -4.35 -4.11
C TYR A 8 -3.70 -2.89 -3.73
N GLU A 9 -3.86 -2.61 -2.44
CA GLU A 9 -3.98 -1.24 -1.94
C GLU A 9 -2.73 -0.41 -2.25
N ALA A 10 -1.54 -0.99 -2.11
CA ALA A 10 -0.28 -0.33 -2.42
C ALA A 10 -0.18 0.03 -3.90
N ILE A 11 -0.50 -0.90 -4.79
CA ILE A 11 -0.50 -0.65 -6.24
C ILE A 11 -1.52 0.44 -6.57
N GLY A 12 -2.70 0.40 -5.94
CA GLY A 12 -3.72 1.43 -6.11
C GLY A 12 -3.25 2.81 -5.68
N ALA A 13 -2.52 2.88 -4.58
CA ALA A 13 -1.94 4.15 -4.11
C ALA A 13 -0.95 4.74 -5.12
N ILE A 14 -0.13 3.89 -5.76
CA ILE A 14 0.76 4.30 -6.84
C ILE A 14 -0.06 4.83 -8.03
N GLY A 15 -1.08 4.07 -8.46
CA GLY A 15 -1.93 4.45 -9.57
C GLY A 15 -2.68 5.76 -9.36
N ASP A 16 -3.06 6.05 -8.11
CA ASP A 16 -3.76 7.27 -7.73
C ASP A 16 -2.82 8.48 -7.53
N GLY A 17 -1.50 8.27 -7.57
CA GLY A 17 -0.55 9.34 -7.27
C GLY A 17 -0.55 9.77 -5.81
N ARG A 18 -0.93 8.89 -4.88
CA ARG A 18 -1.03 9.18 -3.46
C ARG A 18 0.27 8.96 -2.68
N VAL A 19 1.36 8.64 -3.37
CA VAL A 19 2.66 8.32 -2.77
C VAL A 19 3.68 9.33 -3.24
N ARG A 20 4.32 10.05 -2.31
CA ARG A 20 5.33 11.03 -2.69
C ARG A 20 6.50 11.08 -1.70
N SER A 21 7.67 11.34 -2.23
CA SER A 21 8.85 11.58 -1.43
C SER A 21 8.80 12.99 -0.83
N THR A 22 9.20 13.12 0.43
CA THR A 22 9.25 14.41 1.14
C THR A 22 10.67 14.93 1.32
N ASP A 23 11.68 14.19 0.86
CA ASP A 23 13.08 14.61 0.91
C ASP A 23 13.81 14.21 -0.38
N ASP A 24 14.95 14.87 -0.65
CA ASP A 24 15.74 14.61 -1.85
C ASP A 24 16.42 13.24 -1.82
N ALA A 25 16.73 12.74 -0.62
CA ALA A 25 17.36 11.41 -0.45
C ALA A 25 16.36 10.27 -0.67
N ARG A 26 15.06 10.57 -0.78
CA ARG A 26 13.98 9.58 -0.94
C ARG A 26 13.91 8.59 0.22
N ASN A 27 14.20 9.06 1.42
CA ASN A 27 14.13 8.28 2.65
C ASN A 27 12.89 8.58 3.48
N ALA A 28 12.24 9.72 3.25
CA ALA A 28 11.00 10.09 3.90
C ALA A 28 9.88 10.24 2.87
N TRP A 29 8.72 9.66 3.18
CA TRP A 29 7.60 9.57 2.24
C TRP A 29 6.28 9.83 2.94
N GLU A 30 5.32 10.31 2.16
CA GLU A 30 3.93 10.44 2.57
C GLU A 30 3.05 9.60 1.66
N VAL A 31 2.09 8.91 2.26
CA VAL A 31 1.05 8.15 1.54
C VAL A 31 -0.30 8.61 2.07
N VAL A 32 -1.14 9.12 1.18
CA VAL A 32 -2.49 9.57 1.54
C VAL A 32 -3.48 8.42 1.36
N SER A 33 -4.40 8.25 2.32
CA SER A 33 -5.42 7.21 2.24
C SER A 33 -6.37 7.45 1.06
N SER A 34 -7.08 6.39 0.63
CA SER A 34 -7.96 6.44 -0.54
C SER A 34 -9.11 7.43 -0.38
N ASP A 35 -9.52 7.74 0.85
CA ASP A 35 -10.57 8.74 1.14
C ASP A 35 -9.99 10.11 1.53
N SER A 36 -8.66 10.28 1.44
CA SER A 36 -7.93 11.49 1.80
C SER A 36 -8.01 11.87 3.28
N ALA A 37 -8.56 11.02 4.14
CA ALA A 37 -8.76 11.31 5.56
C ALA A 37 -7.50 11.16 6.40
N LYS A 38 -6.55 10.35 5.94
CA LYS A 38 -5.31 10.09 6.67
C LYS A 38 -4.09 10.28 5.79
N LYS A 39 -3.02 10.77 6.39
CA LYS A 39 -1.71 10.89 5.77
C LYS A 39 -0.73 10.04 6.58
N TYR A 40 -0.21 9.00 5.95
CA TYR A 40 0.76 8.13 6.57
C TYR A 40 2.17 8.60 6.27
N ARG A 41 3.05 8.38 7.24
CA ARG A 41 4.48 8.67 7.08
C ARG A 41 5.26 7.36 7.03
N VAL A 42 6.12 7.24 6.02
CA VAL A 42 7.01 6.10 5.87
C VAL A 42 8.43 6.63 5.81
N GLU A 43 9.32 6.09 6.63
CA GLU A 43 10.73 6.44 6.65
C GLU A 43 11.57 5.19 6.40
N ILE A 44 12.60 5.33 5.60
CA ILE A 44 13.53 4.26 5.28
C ILE A 44 14.92 4.73 5.70
N SER A 45 15.69 3.86 6.37
CA SER A 45 17.06 4.18 6.76
C SER A 45 17.93 4.40 5.52
N ALA A 46 19.06 5.12 5.70
CA ALA A 46 19.93 5.48 4.60
C ALA A 46 20.46 4.24 3.85
N ASP A 47 20.66 3.12 4.55
CA ASP A 47 21.11 1.86 3.95
C ASP A 47 19.95 1.03 3.37
N GLY A 48 18.71 1.48 3.51
CA GLY A 48 17.53 0.79 3.00
C GLY A 48 17.09 -0.44 3.79
N ARG A 49 17.73 -0.74 4.90
CA ARG A 49 17.49 -1.98 5.66
C ARG A 49 16.35 -1.87 6.66
N GLU A 50 16.09 -0.67 7.18
CA GLU A 50 15.01 -0.44 8.13
C GLU A 50 13.92 0.40 7.50
N ILE A 51 12.68 0.01 7.77
CA ILE A 51 11.50 0.77 7.35
C ILE A 51 10.60 1.00 8.54
N SER A 52 10.08 2.22 8.65
CA SER A 52 9.19 2.64 9.71
C SER A 52 7.95 3.26 9.10
N SER A 53 6.78 2.82 9.52
CA SER A 53 5.50 3.32 9.01
C SER A 53 4.50 3.46 10.16
N ASN A 54 3.70 4.52 10.11
CA ASN A 54 2.71 4.81 11.14
C ASN A 54 1.29 4.33 10.78
N ASP A 55 1.16 3.34 9.90
CA ASP A 55 -0.14 2.76 9.57
C ASP A 55 -0.57 1.69 10.59
N ASN A 56 -1.87 1.35 10.56
CA ASN A 56 -2.46 0.39 11.50
C ASN A 56 -1.81 -0.99 11.45
N ALA A 57 -1.54 -1.51 10.25
CA ALA A 57 -0.97 -2.84 10.10
C ALA A 57 0.43 -2.91 10.69
N SER A 58 1.26 -1.92 10.44
CA SER A 58 2.62 -1.86 10.99
C SER A 58 2.62 -1.69 12.50
N TYR A 59 1.71 -0.90 13.04
CA TYR A 59 1.64 -0.62 14.47
C TYR A 59 1.02 -1.78 15.26
N TRP A 60 -0.15 -2.28 14.81
CA TRP A 60 -0.94 -3.25 15.58
C TRP A 60 -0.68 -4.70 15.20
N GLN A 61 -0.44 -4.99 13.91
CA GLN A 61 -0.32 -6.34 13.39
C GLN A 61 1.12 -6.83 13.26
N GLY A 62 2.09 -5.92 13.28
CA GLY A 62 3.50 -6.28 13.20
C GLY A 62 3.97 -6.71 11.81
N TYR A 63 3.19 -6.44 10.75
CA TYR A 63 3.63 -6.63 9.37
C TYR A 63 3.50 -5.31 8.60
N LEU A 64 4.22 -5.19 7.47
CA LEU A 64 4.16 -3.98 6.68
C LEU A 64 2.78 -3.78 6.05
N GLY A 65 2.18 -2.62 6.30
CA GLY A 65 0.93 -2.22 5.68
C GLY A 65 1.13 -1.68 4.27
N TYR A 66 0.03 -1.34 3.60
CA TYR A 66 0.11 -0.89 2.22
C TYR A 66 0.95 0.38 2.03
N PRO A 67 0.99 1.36 2.97
CA PRO A 67 1.84 2.54 2.76
C PRO A 67 3.31 2.19 2.62
N ALA A 68 3.84 1.30 3.44
CA ALA A 68 5.22 0.85 3.36
C ALA A 68 5.50 0.08 2.07
N ILE A 69 4.60 -0.80 1.67
CA ILE A 69 4.73 -1.56 0.41
C ILE A 69 4.72 -0.60 -0.78
N ALA A 70 3.82 0.39 -0.78
CA ALA A 70 3.74 1.39 -1.84
C ALA A 70 5.05 2.20 -1.98
N VAL A 71 5.65 2.57 -0.85
CA VAL A 71 6.94 3.28 -0.86
C VAL A 71 8.05 2.40 -1.43
N LEU A 72 8.08 1.12 -1.08
CA LEU A 72 9.06 0.19 -1.66
C LEU A 72 8.89 0.06 -3.18
N ILE A 73 7.65 0.07 -3.68
CA ILE A 73 7.39 0.09 -5.13
C ILE A 73 7.86 1.42 -5.73
N ALA A 74 7.50 2.54 -5.15
CA ALA A 74 7.88 3.88 -5.64
C ALA A 74 9.39 4.08 -5.66
N ARG A 75 10.09 3.48 -4.70
CA ARG A 75 11.54 3.54 -4.56
C ARG A 75 12.28 2.58 -5.49
N GLY A 76 11.57 1.66 -6.11
CA GLY A 76 12.15 0.68 -7.04
C GLY A 76 12.63 -0.60 -6.40
N ALA A 77 12.44 -0.79 -5.09
CA ALA A 77 12.80 -2.04 -4.41
C ALA A 77 11.85 -3.19 -4.73
N LEU A 78 10.59 -2.87 -5.01
CA LEU A 78 9.57 -3.79 -5.51
C LEU A 78 9.05 -3.26 -6.83
N HIS A 79 8.50 -4.14 -7.66
CA HIS A 79 8.01 -3.74 -8.99
C HIS A 79 6.52 -4.05 -9.15
N ALA A 80 5.77 -3.06 -9.60
CA ALA A 80 4.38 -3.23 -10.04
C ALA A 80 4.29 -2.89 -11.53
N SER A 81 3.55 -3.72 -12.29
CA SER A 81 3.38 -3.49 -13.73
C SER A 81 2.55 -2.24 -13.99
N PRO A 82 2.76 -1.56 -15.13
CA PRO A 82 1.91 -0.44 -15.53
C PRO A 82 0.44 -0.84 -15.66
N GLU A 83 0.15 -2.05 -16.12
CA GLU A 83 -1.22 -2.54 -16.27
C GLU A 83 -1.91 -2.70 -14.92
N ALA A 84 -1.27 -3.37 -13.96
CA ALA A 84 -1.83 -3.51 -12.61
C ALA A 84 -2.06 -2.14 -11.97
N THR A 85 -1.12 -1.23 -12.13
CA THR A 85 -1.22 0.13 -11.61
C THR A 85 -2.43 0.87 -12.19
N ARG A 86 -2.65 0.73 -13.50
CA ARG A 86 -3.81 1.34 -14.17
C ARG A 86 -5.13 0.70 -13.75
N MET A 87 -5.16 -0.63 -13.63
CA MET A 87 -6.38 -1.37 -13.29
C MET A 87 -6.82 -1.16 -11.85
N LEU A 88 -5.91 -0.88 -10.95
CA LEU A 88 -6.21 -0.69 -9.52
C LEU A 88 -6.33 0.79 -9.12
N ALA A 89 -6.14 1.71 -10.05
CA ALA A 89 -6.32 3.13 -9.78
C ALA A 89 -7.79 3.48 -9.54
N GLY A 90 -8.05 4.45 -8.68
CA GLY A 90 -9.41 4.96 -8.44
C GLY A 90 -10.31 4.05 -7.62
N ILE A 91 -9.80 2.99 -7.05
CA ILE A 91 -10.59 2.08 -6.22
C ILE A 91 -10.72 2.67 -4.81
N PRO A 92 -11.94 2.79 -4.26
CA PRO A 92 -12.16 3.36 -2.93
C PRO A 92 -11.90 2.31 -1.84
N TRP A 93 -10.63 1.99 -1.61
CA TRP A 93 -10.21 0.90 -0.72
C TRP A 93 -10.76 1.01 0.68
N LYS A 94 -10.68 2.20 1.27
CA LYS A 94 -11.13 2.40 2.65
C LYS A 94 -12.64 2.20 2.76
N GLU A 95 -13.40 2.69 1.79
CA GLU A 95 -14.85 2.49 1.74
C GLU A 95 -15.21 1.02 1.58
N LEU A 96 -14.52 0.30 0.69
CA LEU A 96 -14.75 -1.12 0.48
C LEU A 96 -14.43 -1.94 1.72
N ASN A 97 -13.29 -1.66 2.35
CA ASN A 97 -12.89 -2.36 3.58
C ASN A 97 -13.89 -2.10 4.71
N ARG A 98 -14.42 -0.89 4.80
CA ARG A 98 -15.46 -0.56 5.77
C ARG A 98 -16.77 -1.27 5.46
N ARG A 99 -17.20 -1.28 4.19
CA ARG A 99 -18.42 -1.94 3.73
C ARG A 99 -18.41 -3.42 4.05
N PHE A 100 -17.29 -4.08 3.82
CA PHE A 100 -17.13 -5.51 4.04
C PHE A 100 -16.54 -5.86 5.41
N LYS A 101 -16.42 -4.87 6.31
CA LYS A 101 -15.93 -5.05 7.69
C LYS A 101 -14.58 -5.76 7.75
N ASN A 102 -13.67 -5.38 6.84
CA ASN A 102 -12.34 -5.98 6.70
C ASN A 102 -12.33 -7.47 6.34
N ASP A 103 -13.42 -7.95 5.75
CA ASP A 103 -13.41 -9.23 5.07
C ASP A 103 -12.69 -9.07 3.74
N TYR A 104 -11.39 -9.35 3.74
CA TYR A 104 -10.52 -9.04 2.60
C TYR A 104 -10.84 -9.89 1.36
N GLU A 105 -11.37 -11.08 1.53
CA GLU A 105 -11.81 -11.90 0.40
C GLU A 105 -12.98 -11.26 -0.32
N ARG A 106 -13.93 -10.69 0.41
CA ARG A 106 -15.08 -9.99 -0.16
C ARG A 106 -14.64 -8.70 -0.86
N THR A 107 -13.74 -7.96 -0.26
CA THR A 107 -13.16 -6.77 -0.90
C THR A 107 -12.46 -7.15 -2.20
N ALA A 108 -11.64 -8.20 -2.17
CA ALA A 108 -10.93 -8.66 -3.37
C ALA A 108 -11.89 -9.12 -4.48
N ALA A 109 -13.00 -9.76 -4.11
CA ALA A 109 -14.00 -10.17 -5.10
C ALA A 109 -14.64 -8.96 -5.78
N GLU A 110 -14.94 -7.89 -5.02
CA GLU A 110 -15.46 -6.65 -5.60
C GLU A 110 -14.44 -5.96 -6.51
N VAL A 111 -13.18 -5.95 -6.09
CA VAL A 111 -12.10 -5.39 -6.91
C VAL A 111 -11.92 -6.20 -8.19
N ALA A 112 -12.02 -7.53 -8.13
CA ALA A 112 -11.96 -8.40 -9.30
C ALA A 112 -13.08 -8.05 -10.30
N ARG A 113 -14.28 -7.76 -9.80
CA ARG A 113 -15.40 -7.32 -10.64
C ARG A 113 -15.09 -5.99 -11.33
N ILE A 114 -14.56 -5.02 -10.58
CA ILE A 114 -14.18 -3.72 -11.13
C ILE A 114 -13.12 -3.87 -12.22
N VAL A 115 -12.09 -4.67 -11.97
CA VAL A 115 -11.02 -4.93 -12.93
C VAL A 115 -11.57 -5.57 -14.20
N ALA A 116 -12.46 -6.56 -14.07
CA ALA A 116 -13.12 -7.19 -15.21
C ALA A 116 -13.92 -6.18 -16.04
N GLU A 117 -14.65 -5.28 -15.39
CA GLU A 117 -15.38 -4.21 -16.09
C GLU A 117 -14.45 -3.26 -16.85
N ARG A 118 -13.22 -3.08 -16.34
CA ARG A 118 -12.20 -2.26 -17.01
C ARG A 118 -11.45 -3.01 -18.11
N GLY A 119 -11.83 -4.25 -18.39
CA GLY A 119 -11.18 -5.08 -19.41
C GLY A 119 -9.87 -5.71 -18.96
N GLY A 120 -9.61 -5.75 -17.66
CA GLY A 120 -8.40 -6.35 -17.08
C GLY A 120 -8.60 -7.78 -16.63
N ASP A 121 -7.50 -8.42 -16.25
CA ASP A 121 -7.45 -9.79 -15.74
C ASP A 121 -6.98 -9.76 -14.30
N PHE A 122 -7.91 -9.94 -13.35
CA PHE A 122 -7.58 -9.91 -11.93
C PHE A 122 -6.73 -11.11 -11.51
N ASP A 123 -6.85 -12.26 -12.18
CA ASP A 123 -5.99 -13.41 -11.87
C ASP A 123 -4.51 -13.08 -12.14
N ALA A 124 -4.23 -12.34 -13.19
CA ALA A 124 -2.87 -11.86 -13.48
C ALA A 124 -2.39 -10.89 -12.38
N ILE A 125 -3.25 -10.02 -11.91
CA ILE A 125 -2.93 -9.10 -10.81
C ILE A 125 -2.68 -9.87 -9.50
N ARG A 126 -3.49 -10.89 -9.25
CA ARG A 126 -3.30 -11.76 -8.08
C ARG A 126 -1.95 -12.47 -8.12
N ALA A 127 -1.55 -12.99 -9.27
CA ALA A 127 -0.25 -13.62 -9.46
C ALA A 127 0.89 -12.62 -9.27
N GLU A 128 0.74 -11.40 -9.79
CA GLU A 128 1.72 -10.34 -9.58
C GLU A 128 1.86 -9.97 -8.10
N ALA A 129 0.74 -9.87 -7.38
CA ALA A 129 0.76 -9.59 -5.95
C ALA A 129 1.49 -10.68 -5.17
N ALA A 130 1.30 -11.95 -5.54
CA ALA A 130 2.01 -13.06 -4.92
C ALA A 130 3.54 -12.93 -5.15
N SER A 131 3.94 -12.55 -6.37
CA SER A 131 5.36 -12.30 -6.68
C SER A 131 5.93 -11.13 -5.88
N ILE A 132 5.15 -10.07 -5.68
CA ILE A 132 5.57 -8.93 -4.85
C ILE A 132 5.75 -9.37 -3.39
N LEU A 133 4.85 -10.19 -2.86
CA LEU A 133 4.99 -10.71 -1.49
C LEU A 133 6.23 -11.59 -1.34
N GLU A 134 6.54 -12.42 -2.33
CA GLU A 134 7.78 -13.20 -2.33
C GLU A 134 9.01 -12.30 -2.35
N ALA A 135 9.01 -11.27 -3.20
CA ALA A 135 10.10 -10.31 -3.27
C ALA A 135 10.26 -9.53 -1.96
N LEU A 136 9.14 -9.16 -1.32
CA LEU A 136 9.15 -8.51 -0.02
C LEU A 136 9.78 -9.41 1.05
N ALA A 137 9.42 -10.69 1.06
CA ALA A 137 10.00 -11.66 1.99
C ALA A 137 11.52 -11.81 1.76
N ALA A 138 11.96 -11.78 0.51
CA ALA A 138 13.38 -11.86 0.17
C ALA A 138 14.15 -10.62 0.59
N LEU A 139 13.54 -9.44 0.53
CA LEU A 139 14.14 -8.20 1.04
C LEU A 139 14.29 -8.24 2.56
N ALA A 140 13.36 -8.90 3.23
CA ALA A 140 13.30 -9.02 4.69
C ALA A 140 13.66 -7.70 5.42
N PRO A 141 13.01 -6.56 5.10
CA PRO A 141 13.35 -5.30 5.73
C PRO A 141 13.03 -5.37 7.22
N LEU A 142 13.95 -4.86 8.03
CA LEU A 142 13.72 -4.73 9.46
C LEU A 142 12.73 -3.60 9.69
N GLN A 143 11.68 -3.87 10.50
CA GLN A 143 10.79 -2.82 10.91
C GLN A 143 11.48 -1.93 11.94
N GLY A 144 11.47 -0.63 11.69
CA GLY A 144 11.97 0.37 12.62
C GLY A 144 10.98 0.62 13.76
N ALA A 145 11.10 1.77 14.41
CA ALA A 145 10.23 2.14 15.52
C ALA A 145 8.75 2.14 15.09
N ARG A 146 7.91 1.48 15.89
CA ARG A 146 6.46 1.50 15.65
C ARG A 146 5.91 2.87 16.01
N ARG A 147 5.20 3.47 15.07
CA ARG A 147 4.62 4.80 15.24
C ARG A 147 3.10 4.69 15.24
N ARG A 148 2.49 5.45 16.16
CA ARG A 148 1.03 5.47 16.27
C ARG A 148 0.41 6.01 14.99
N PRO A 149 -0.68 5.37 14.49
CA PRO A 149 -1.39 5.87 13.31
C PRO A 149 -1.95 7.28 13.51
N PRO A 150 -2.08 8.04 12.41
CA PRO A 150 -2.70 9.36 12.47
C PRO A 150 -4.19 9.26 12.80
N ARG A 151 -4.72 10.32 13.41
CA ARG A 151 -6.16 10.42 13.63
C ARG A 151 -6.88 10.71 12.32
N GLU A 152 -8.15 10.34 12.23
CA GLU A 152 -8.98 10.67 11.09
C GLU A 152 -9.00 12.18 10.87
N GLY A 153 -8.94 12.61 9.60
CA GLY A 153 -8.90 14.03 9.24
C GLY A 153 -7.53 14.67 9.32
N SER A 154 -6.48 13.96 9.76
CA SER A 154 -5.13 14.52 9.87
C SER A 154 -4.53 14.95 8.53
N ALA A 155 -4.94 14.33 7.42
CA ALA A 155 -4.45 14.66 6.08
C ALA A 155 -4.94 16.03 5.59
N SER A 156 -6.04 16.56 6.13
CA SER A 156 -6.58 17.88 5.77
C SER A 156 -5.91 19.02 6.53
N ARG A 157 -5.07 18.72 7.49
CA ARG A 157 -4.32 19.69 8.28
C ARG A 157 -2.89 19.81 7.74
N THR A 158 -2.69 20.73 6.85
CA THR A 158 -1.36 21.02 6.30
C THR A 158 -0.73 22.22 6.98
#